data_44bd8a96c610d34768de155b139930d1
#
_entry.id   44bd8a96c610d34768de155b139930d1
#
_cell.length_a   1.000
_cell.length_b   1.000
_cell.length_c   1.000
_cell.angle_alpha   90.00
_cell.angle_beta   90.00
_cell.angle_gamma   90.00
#
_symmetry.space_group_name_H-M   'P 1'
#
loop_
_entity.id
_entity.type
_entity.pdbx_description
1 polymer ?
#
loop_
_entity_poly.entity_id
_entity_poly.type
_entity_poly.pdbx_seq_one_letter_code
_entity_poly.pdbx_strand_id
1 'polypeptide(L)'
;WVTGVQTCALPICKKRPLAEWRRENINKMVYRIYDWVKSVKPWIQVSSSPLGKYNRIERVPNAGWTAYESVFQDPKMWMQNGKQDMIVPMMYYLHDNFFPFVDNWVDNCNGRLVVPGLGAYRMLKEEADWTVNDITDQIDYSRYYGGAGCTFFRCANILDNTKGIYDELKDKYYKYPAQLPPLSWLDDTVPAAPEEIRVKKEGNELKLSWQKPDSEKDVLT
;
A
#
# COMPACT_ATOMS: atom_id res chain seq x y z
N TRP A 1 0.44 25.30 -30.60
CA TRP A 1 -0.48 26.22 -29.94
C TRP A 1 -0.75 25.83 -28.49
N VAL A 2 0.27 25.83 -27.62
CA VAL A 2 0.12 25.66 -26.16
C VAL A 2 0.99 26.68 -25.42
N THR A 3 1.16 27.85 -25.99
CA THR A 3 2.02 28.90 -25.44
C THR A 3 1.35 29.72 -24.31
N GLY A 4 0.04 29.75 -24.23
CA GLY A 4 -0.68 30.57 -23.25
C GLY A 4 -0.66 30.05 -21.81
N VAL A 5 -0.65 28.72 -21.59
CA VAL A 5 -0.64 28.11 -20.25
C VAL A 5 0.76 28.15 -19.62
N GLN A 6 1.81 28.10 -20.44
CA GLN A 6 3.19 28.23 -19.95
C GLN A 6 3.54 29.64 -19.49
N THR A 7 2.99 30.66 -20.10
CA THR A 7 3.29 32.06 -19.76
C THR A 7 2.71 32.49 -18.42
N CYS A 8 1.56 31.95 -18.01
CA CYS A 8 0.99 32.23 -16.67
C CYS A 8 1.76 31.57 -15.54
N ALA A 9 2.46 30.46 -15.80
CA ALA A 9 3.28 29.76 -14.80
C ALA A 9 4.69 30.35 -14.64
N LEU A 10 5.19 31.07 -15.63
CA LEU A 10 6.55 31.62 -15.68
C LEU A 10 6.93 32.53 -14.50
N PRO A 11 6.06 33.42 -13.98
CA PRO A 11 6.40 34.24 -12.80
C PRO A 11 6.57 33.40 -11.54
N ILE A 12 5.80 32.32 -11.41
CA ILE A 12 5.83 31.43 -10.22
C ILE A 12 7.07 30.53 -10.27
N CYS A 13 7.50 30.11 -11.46
CA CYS A 13 8.63 29.21 -11.68
C CYS A 13 9.99 29.90 -11.77
N LYS A 14 10.05 31.24 -11.84
CA LYS A 14 11.31 32.00 -12.01
C LYS A 14 12.39 31.73 -10.96
N LYS A 15 12.03 31.17 -9.81
CA LYS A 15 12.97 30.89 -8.70
C LYS A 15 13.32 29.41 -8.52
N ARG A 16 12.66 28.49 -9.26
CA ARG A 16 12.90 27.03 -9.14
C ARG A 16 12.45 26.28 -10.40
N PRO A 17 12.99 25.04 -10.63
CA PRO A 17 12.57 24.18 -11.73
C PRO A 17 11.08 23.86 -11.69
N LEU A 18 10.45 23.81 -12.87
CA LEU A 18 9.00 23.53 -13.00
C LEU A 18 8.61 22.18 -12.37
N ALA A 19 9.46 21.16 -12.50
CA ALA A 19 9.22 19.85 -11.92
C ALA A 19 9.15 19.89 -10.38
N GLU A 20 10.02 20.66 -9.74
CA GLU A 20 10.00 20.85 -8.29
C GLU A 20 8.76 21.61 -7.84
N TRP A 21 8.37 22.64 -8.57
CA TRP A 21 7.14 23.37 -8.28
C TRP A 21 5.90 22.48 -8.38
N ARG A 22 5.82 21.59 -9.38
CA ARG A 22 4.73 20.63 -9.54
C ARG A 22 4.69 19.64 -8.35
N ARG A 23 5.82 19.05 -7.99
CA ARG A 23 5.92 18.14 -6.84
C ARG A 23 5.50 18.82 -5.55
N GLU A 24 5.99 20.04 -5.32
CA GLU A 24 5.62 20.78 -4.11
C GLU A 24 4.12 21.03 -4.00
N ASN A 25 3.43 21.33 -5.11
CA ASN A 25 1.98 21.52 -5.08
C ASN A 25 1.23 20.22 -4.76
N ILE A 26 1.68 19.08 -5.31
CA ILE A 26 1.13 17.78 -4.96
C ILE A 26 1.42 17.46 -3.49
N ASN A 27 2.64 17.65 -3.02
CA ASN A 27 3.02 17.43 -1.63
C ASN A 27 2.17 18.26 -0.66
N LYS A 28 1.95 19.53 -0.95
CA LYS A 28 1.06 20.39 -0.15
C LYS A 28 -0.36 19.85 -0.06
N MET A 29 -0.90 19.35 -1.16
CA MET A 29 -2.24 18.75 -1.17
C MET A 29 -2.28 17.47 -0.30
N VAL A 30 -1.32 16.57 -0.49
CA VAL A 30 -1.22 15.32 0.29
C VAL A 30 -1.11 15.62 1.79
N TYR A 31 -0.23 16.55 2.17
CA TYR A 31 -0.03 16.94 3.57
C TYR A 31 -1.30 17.52 4.18
N ARG A 32 -1.98 18.44 3.49
CA ARG A 32 -3.22 19.04 3.97
C ARG A 32 -4.33 18.00 4.16
N ILE A 33 -4.46 17.03 3.25
CA ILE A 33 -5.44 15.94 3.39
C ILE A 33 -5.11 15.12 4.64
N TYR A 34 -3.86 14.70 4.79
CA TYR A 34 -3.42 13.92 5.95
C TYR A 34 -3.69 14.65 7.25
N ASP A 35 -3.21 15.89 7.37
CA ASP A 35 -3.35 16.69 8.58
C ASP A 35 -4.82 16.95 8.93
N TRP A 36 -5.65 17.21 7.93
CA TRP A 36 -7.08 17.39 8.13
C TRP A 36 -7.77 16.11 8.62
N VAL A 37 -7.51 14.96 7.97
CA VAL A 37 -8.07 13.67 8.42
C VAL A 37 -7.66 13.37 9.86
N LYS A 38 -6.37 13.52 10.16
CA LYS A 38 -5.85 13.23 11.50
C LYS A 38 -6.35 14.20 12.58
N SER A 39 -6.68 15.44 12.21
CA SER A 39 -7.28 16.40 13.16
C SER A 39 -8.72 16.04 13.56
N VAL A 40 -9.46 15.36 12.68
CA VAL A 40 -10.86 14.98 12.90
C VAL A 40 -10.99 13.55 13.45
N LYS A 41 -10.22 12.63 12.87
CA LYS A 41 -10.25 11.19 13.18
C LYS A 41 -8.82 10.61 13.15
N PRO A 42 -8.05 10.77 14.24
CA PRO A 42 -6.64 10.39 14.25
C PRO A 42 -6.37 8.90 14.00
N TRP A 43 -7.34 8.04 14.27
CA TRP A 43 -7.24 6.58 14.06
C TRP A 43 -7.43 6.14 12.61
N ILE A 44 -7.99 6.98 11.72
CA ILE A 44 -8.17 6.60 10.31
C ILE A 44 -6.82 6.54 9.61
N GLN A 45 -6.58 5.43 8.90
CA GLN A 45 -5.41 5.29 8.03
C GLN A 45 -5.61 6.09 6.75
N VAL A 46 -4.59 6.85 6.38
CA VAL A 46 -4.55 7.62 5.14
C VAL A 46 -3.55 6.99 4.18
N SER A 47 -4.02 6.64 3.00
CA SER A 47 -3.19 6.04 1.96
C SER A 47 -3.35 6.74 0.62
N SER A 48 -2.38 6.54 -0.26
CA SER A 48 -2.46 6.92 -1.66
C SER A 48 -1.93 5.83 -2.57
N SER A 49 -2.39 5.85 -3.82
CA SER A 49 -2.02 4.88 -4.85
C SER A 49 -1.22 5.57 -5.96
N PRO A 50 0.09 5.76 -5.78
CA PRO A 50 0.96 6.36 -6.79
C PRO A 50 1.24 5.38 -7.93
N LEU A 51 1.92 5.87 -8.99
CA LEU A 51 2.48 4.97 -10.01
C LEU A 51 3.38 3.91 -9.38
N GLY A 52 3.32 2.70 -9.91
CA GLY A 52 3.96 1.51 -9.35
C GLY A 52 5.49 1.55 -9.27
N LYS A 53 6.14 2.42 -10.02
CA LYS A 53 7.58 2.66 -9.98
C LYS A 53 7.83 4.05 -9.41
N TYR A 54 8.54 4.13 -8.27
CA TYR A 54 8.86 5.44 -7.69
C TYR A 54 9.75 6.27 -8.62
N ASN A 55 10.91 5.71 -8.96
CA ASN A 55 11.87 6.29 -9.89
C ASN A 55 12.65 5.18 -10.58
N ARG A 56 13.59 5.52 -11.46
CA ARG A 56 14.54 4.57 -12.02
C ARG A 56 15.39 3.97 -10.91
N ILE A 57 15.71 2.71 -11.05
CA ILE A 57 16.64 2.00 -10.16
C ILE A 57 17.77 1.40 -10.99
N GLU A 58 18.91 1.12 -10.39
CA GLU A 58 20.11 0.63 -11.09
C GLU A 58 19.82 -0.66 -11.89
N ARG A 59 19.08 -1.60 -11.29
CA ARG A 59 18.66 -2.87 -11.94
C ARG A 59 17.71 -2.67 -13.12
N VAL A 60 16.97 -1.54 -13.18
CA VAL A 60 16.00 -1.22 -14.24
C VAL A 60 16.14 0.25 -14.66
N PRO A 61 17.23 0.60 -15.39
CA PRO A 61 17.51 1.98 -15.77
C PRO A 61 16.47 2.57 -16.74
N ASN A 62 15.80 1.71 -17.52
CA ASN A 62 14.73 2.08 -18.45
C ASN A 62 13.35 1.79 -17.85
N ALA A 63 13.05 2.37 -16.69
CA ALA A 63 11.84 2.11 -15.96
C ALA A 63 10.53 2.56 -16.65
N GLY A 64 10.62 3.37 -17.72
CA GLY A 64 9.45 4.01 -18.34
C GLY A 64 8.85 5.09 -17.44
N TRP A 65 7.53 5.12 -17.31
CA TRP A 65 6.84 6.09 -16.45
C TRP A 65 7.07 5.80 -14.98
N THR A 66 7.46 6.85 -14.24
CA THR A 66 7.71 6.79 -12.79
C THR A 66 6.87 7.83 -12.04
N ALA A 67 6.63 7.59 -10.77
CA ALA A 67 5.89 8.50 -9.92
C ALA A 67 6.61 9.85 -9.80
N TYR A 68 7.90 9.84 -9.57
CA TYR A 68 8.69 11.03 -9.31
C TYR A 68 8.91 11.91 -10.53
N GLU A 69 9.33 11.32 -11.67
CA GLU A 69 9.70 12.09 -12.85
C GLU A 69 8.52 12.37 -13.78
N SER A 70 7.61 11.37 -13.97
CA SER A 70 6.58 11.49 -15.01
C SER A 70 5.32 12.20 -14.52
N VAL A 71 4.93 12.00 -13.26
CA VAL A 71 3.70 12.55 -12.68
C VAL A 71 3.93 13.39 -11.43
N PHE A 72 5.19 13.68 -11.10
CA PHE A 72 5.62 14.58 -10.02
C PHE A 72 5.10 14.19 -8.63
N GLN A 73 4.81 12.91 -8.41
CA GLN A 73 4.47 12.35 -7.11
C GLN A 73 5.75 12.04 -6.33
N ASP A 74 5.79 12.37 -5.04
CA ASP A 74 6.92 12.06 -4.16
C ASP A 74 6.49 11.26 -2.92
N PRO A 75 5.96 10.06 -3.11
CA PRO A 75 5.47 9.24 -2.00
C PRO A 75 6.55 8.85 -0.99
N LYS A 76 7.81 8.77 -1.40
CA LYS A 76 8.92 8.56 -0.47
C LYS A 76 9.01 9.70 0.55
N MET A 77 8.96 10.97 0.09
CA MET A 77 8.93 12.13 0.97
C MET A 77 7.66 12.15 1.83
N TRP A 78 6.50 11.72 1.29
CA TRP A 78 5.26 11.69 2.08
C TRP A 78 5.37 10.72 3.26
N MET A 79 5.94 9.54 3.05
CA MET A 79 6.19 8.56 4.11
C MET A 79 7.26 9.05 5.10
N GLN A 80 8.35 9.61 4.61
CA GLN A 80 9.43 10.16 5.45
C GLN A 80 8.95 11.26 6.38
N ASN A 81 8.05 12.13 5.89
CA ASN A 81 7.46 13.21 6.67
C ASN A 81 6.22 12.77 7.49
N GLY A 82 5.91 11.47 7.53
CA GLY A 82 4.78 10.95 8.27
C GLY A 82 3.42 11.42 7.76
N LYS A 83 3.29 11.71 6.46
CA LYS A 83 2.06 12.21 5.82
C LYS A 83 1.32 11.16 5.01
N GLN A 84 1.65 9.90 5.24
CA GLN A 84 0.92 8.71 4.77
C GLN A 84 1.09 7.60 5.80
N ASP A 85 0.05 6.84 6.06
CA ASP A 85 0.12 5.64 6.88
C ASP A 85 0.45 4.41 6.03
N MET A 86 0.02 4.43 4.77
CA MET A 86 0.18 3.33 3.83
C MET A 86 0.38 3.84 2.41
N ILE A 87 1.18 3.15 1.63
CA ILE A 87 1.33 3.35 0.19
C ILE A 87 0.84 2.11 -0.55
N VAL A 88 0.00 2.35 -1.58
CA VAL A 88 -0.57 1.30 -2.44
C VAL A 88 -0.13 1.55 -3.90
N PRO A 89 1.14 1.29 -4.26
CA PRO A 89 1.65 1.58 -5.59
C PRO A 89 0.95 0.71 -6.65
N MET A 90 0.56 1.31 -7.78
CA MET A 90 -0.12 0.62 -8.90
C MET A 90 0.88 -0.21 -9.71
N MET A 91 1.19 -1.42 -9.24
CA MET A 91 2.26 -2.27 -9.78
C MET A 91 1.73 -3.30 -10.79
N TYR A 92 1.11 -2.84 -11.87
CA TYR A 92 0.47 -3.67 -12.89
C TYR A 92 1.48 -4.14 -13.96
N TYR A 93 2.59 -4.73 -13.50
CA TYR A 93 3.73 -5.18 -14.29
C TYR A 93 4.09 -6.62 -13.95
N LEU A 94 4.95 -7.26 -14.74
CA LEU A 94 5.52 -8.59 -14.46
C LEU A 94 7.04 -8.53 -14.29
N HIS A 95 7.59 -9.56 -13.66
CA HIS A 95 9.02 -9.89 -13.57
C HIS A 95 9.90 -8.70 -13.16
N ASP A 96 10.89 -8.35 -13.96
CA ASP A 96 11.86 -7.28 -13.67
C ASP A 96 11.23 -5.88 -13.52
N ASN A 97 10.00 -5.71 -13.99
CA ASN A 97 9.25 -4.48 -13.78
C ASN A 97 8.41 -4.50 -12.49
N PHE A 98 8.31 -5.64 -11.79
CA PHE A 98 7.56 -5.78 -10.55
C PHE A 98 8.50 -5.99 -9.36
N PHE A 99 9.21 -7.11 -9.31
CA PHE A 99 9.95 -7.56 -8.13
C PHE A 99 10.96 -6.53 -7.59
N PRO A 100 11.86 -5.96 -8.41
CA PRO A 100 12.82 -4.96 -7.92
C PRO A 100 12.18 -3.69 -7.39
N PHE A 101 10.97 -3.38 -7.84
CA PHE A 101 10.25 -2.21 -7.37
C PHE A 101 9.48 -2.49 -6.06
N VAL A 102 9.08 -3.73 -5.76
CA VAL A 102 8.63 -4.11 -4.40
C VAL A 102 9.73 -3.85 -3.41
N ASP A 103 10.96 -4.34 -3.69
CA ASP A 103 12.16 -4.10 -2.86
C ASP A 103 12.33 -2.59 -2.63
N ASN A 104 12.33 -1.82 -3.71
CA ASN A 104 12.53 -0.38 -3.65
C ASN A 104 11.44 0.36 -2.82
N TRP A 105 10.18 -0.08 -2.89
CA TRP A 105 9.10 0.48 -2.08
C TRP A 105 9.28 0.16 -0.61
N VAL A 106 9.56 -1.10 -0.27
CA VAL A 106 9.72 -1.56 1.12
C VAL A 106 10.95 -0.92 1.77
N ASP A 107 12.09 -0.91 1.08
CA ASP A 107 13.34 -0.31 1.58
C ASP A 107 13.21 1.20 1.86
N ASN A 108 12.27 1.88 1.20
CA ASN A 108 12.09 3.33 1.33
C ASN A 108 10.79 3.73 2.04
N CYS A 109 10.09 2.80 2.68
CA CYS A 109 8.78 3.07 3.31
C CYS A 109 8.87 3.84 4.63
N ASN A 110 10.03 3.97 5.22
CA ASN A 110 10.23 4.66 6.51
C ASN A 110 9.31 4.11 7.62
N GLY A 111 9.18 2.78 7.70
CA GLY A 111 8.32 2.10 8.67
C GLY A 111 6.82 2.21 8.39
N ARG A 112 6.40 2.81 7.29
CA ARG A 112 4.99 2.85 6.86
C ARG A 112 4.62 1.59 6.08
N LEU A 113 3.33 1.32 5.95
CA LEU A 113 2.86 0.13 5.25
C LEU A 113 3.03 0.26 3.73
N VAL A 114 3.55 -0.78 3.11
CA VAL A 114 3.59 -0.94 1.65
C VAL A 114 2.67 -2.08 1.25
N VAL A 115 1.68 -1.77 0.43
CA VAL A 115 0.67 -2.72 -0.04
C VAL A 115 0.64 -2.68 -1.58
N PRO A 116 1.42 -3.50 -2.28
CA PRO A 116 1.45 -3.49 -3.74
C PRO A 116 0.07 -3.72 -4.35
N GLY A 117 -0.29 -2.87 -5.31
CA GLY A 117 -1.49 -3.01 -6.13
C GLY A 117 -1.24 -3.93 -7.31
N LEU A 118 -1.93 -5.08 -7.36
CA LEU A 118 -1.78 -6.10 -8.36
C LEU A 118 -2.83 -5.95 -9.47
N GLY A 119 -2.41 -6.14 -10.71
CA GLY A 119 -3.24 -5.95 -11.89
C GLY A 119 -4.10 -7.17 -12.25
N ALA A 120 -5.06 -7.56 -11.41
CA ALA A 120 -5.94 -8.69 -11.71
C ALA A 120 -6.70 -8.56 -13.05
N TYR A 121 -7.00 -7.33 -13.49
CA TYR A 121 -7.61 -7.10 -14.80
C TYR A 121 -6.72 -7.54 -15.98
N ARG A 122 -5.40 -7.57 -15.79
CA ARG A 122 -4.43 -8.05 -16.79
C ARG A 122 -4.60 -9.54 -17.12
N MET A 123 -5.33 -10.29 -16.30
CA MET A 123 -5.68 -11.68 -16.56
C MET A 123 -6.70 -11.84 -17.71
N LEU A 124 -7.43 -10.76 -18.05
CA LEU A 124 -8.32 -10.78 -19.20
C LEU A 124 -7.53 -10.94 -20.50
N LYS A 125 -8.08 -11.75 -21.42
CA LYS A 125 -7.43 -12.05 -22.69
C LYS A 125 -7.20 -10.81 -23.56
N GLU A 126 -8.14 -9.87 -23.52
CA GLU A 126 -8.08 -8.60 -24.25
C GLU A 126 -7.09 -7.59 -23.66
N GLU A 127 -6.59 -7.84 -22.44
CA GLU A 127 -5.62 -6.95 -21.77
C GLU A 127 -4.18 -7.45 -21.94
N ALA A 128 -3.82 -8.52 -21.23
CA ALA A 128 -2.47 -9.07 -21.29
C ALA A 128 -2.40 -10.59 -21.07
N ASP A 129 -3.56 -11.20 -20.87
CA ASP A 129 -3.76 -12.64 -20.73
C ASP A 129 -2.90 -13.31 -19.62
N TRP A 130 -2.62 -12.56 -18.54
CA TRP A 130 -1.85 -13.09 -17.40
C TRP A 130 -2.50 -14.34 -16.82
N THR A 131 -1.67 -15.22 -16.29
CA THR A 131 -2.10 -16.42 -15.58
C THR A 131 -2.41 -16.13 -14.11
N VAL A 132 -3.01 -17.10 -13.42
CA VAL A 132 -3.18 -17.04 -11.96
C VAL A 132 -1.81 -16.99 -11.26
N ASN A 133 -0.84 -17.76 -11.78
CA ASN A 133 0.52 -17.80 -11.20
C ASN A 133 1.21 -16.45 -11.27
N ASP A 134 0.99 -15.65 -12.31
CA ASP A 134 1.55 -14.29 -12.37
C ASP A 134 1.10 -13.42 -11.18
N ILE A 135 -0.13 -13.59 -10.73
CA ILE A 135 -0.67 -12.87 -9.55
C ILE A 135 -0.18 -13.50 -8.25
N THR A 136 -0.17 -14.82 -8.16
CA THR A 136 0.23 -15.51 -6.92
C THR A 136 1.71 -15.36 -6.61
N ASP A 137 2.58 -15.40 -7.61
CA ASP A 137 4.01 -15.14 -7.46
C ASP A 137 4.26 -13.71 -6.93
N GLN A 138 3.45 -12.75 -7.38
CA GLN A 138 3.52 -11.37 -6.89
C GLN A 138 3.09 -11.26 -5.41
N ILE A 139 2.05 -12.02 -4.99
CA ILE A 139 1.63 -12.08 -3.59
C ILE A 139 2.74 -12.69 -2.73
N ASP A 140 3.28 -13.83 -3.16
CA ASP A 140 4.32 -14.55 -2.42
C ASP A 140 5.57 -13.70 -2.26
N TYR A 141 6.02 -13.06 -3.34
CA TYR A 141 7.17 -12.18 -3.29
C TYR A 141 6.94 -10.95 -2.40
N SER A 142 5.76 -10.32 -2.52
CA SER A 142 5.42 -9.16 -1.68
C SER A 142 5.43 -9.51 -0.19
N ARG A 143 4.91 -10.68 0.17
CA ARG A 143 4.94 -11.20 1.55
C ARG A 143 6.37 -11.51 2.02
N TYR A 144 7.14 -12.17 1.15
CA TYR A 144 8.54 -12.54 1.45
C TYR A 144 9.40 -11.31 1.72
N TYR A 145 9.23 -10.25 0.94
CA TYR A 145 10.06 -9.03 1.06
C TYR A 145 9.58 -8.04 2.14
N GLY A 146 8.46 -8.31 2.79
CA GLY A 146 7.97 -7.48 3.90
C GLY A 146 6.87 -6.49 3.53
N GLY A 147 6.18 -6.72 2.42
CA GLY A 147 4.93 -6.02 2.12
C GLY A 147 3.85 -6.34 3.14
N ALA A 148 3.08 -5.33 3.54
CA ALA A 148 2.04 -5.45 4.55
C ALA A 148 0.75 -6.14 4.05
N GLY A 149 0.68 -6.46 2.77
CA GLY A 149 -0.45 -7.09 2.11
C GLY A 149 -0.44 -6.80 0.62
N CYS A 150 -1.54 -7.11 -0.06
CA CYS A 150 -1.74 -6.78 -1.48
C CYS A 150 -3.15 -6.25 -1.72
N THR A 151 -3.31 -5.40 -2.73
CA THR A 151 -4.61 -4.98 -3.26
C THR A 151 -4.77 -5.44 -4.71
N PHE A 152 -6.00 -5.56 -5.18
CA PHE A 152 -6.28 -6.06 -6.52
C PHE A 152 -7.05 -5.04 -7.35
N PHE A 153 -6.52 -4.64 -8.47
CA PHE A 153 -7.26 -3.86 -9.45
C PHE A 153 -7.64 -4.77 -10.63
N ARG A 154 -8.91 -5.07 -10.82
CA ARG A 154 -10.06 -4.52 -10.11
C ARG A 154 -10.88 -5.62 -9.44
N CYS A 155 -11.70 -5.23 -8.46
CA CYS A 155 -12.54 -6.13 -7.68
C CYS A 155 -13.42 -7.04 -8.56
N ALA A 156 -13.98 -6.54 -9.66
CA ALA A 156 -14.81 -7.33 -10.57
C ALA A 156 -14.10 -8.62 -11.02
N ASN A 157 -12.83 -8.56 -11.39
CA ASN A 157 -12.09 -9.74 -11.85
C ASN A 157 -11.91 -10.80 -10.76
N ILE A 158 -11.86 -10.40 -9.49
CA ILE A 158 -11.84 -11.33 -8.36
C ILE A 158 -13.23 -11.94 -8.17
N LEU A 159 -14.30 -11.13 -8.14
CA LEU A 159 -15.67 -11.59 -7.94
C LEU A 159 -16.16 -12.49 -9.09
N ASP A 160 -15.76 -12.19 -10.33
CA ASP A 160 -16.05 -12.99 -11.52
C ASP A 160 -15.21 -14.27 -11.57
N ASN A 161 -14.35 -14.50 -10.59
CA ASN A 161 -13.43 -15.63 -10.51
C ASN A 161 -12.62 -15.83 -11.81
N THR A 162 -12.12 -14.72 -12.38
CA THR A 162 -11.36 -14.73 -13.64
C THR A 162 -10.20 -15.75 -13.56
N LYS A 163 -10.22 -16.75 -14.44
CA LYS A 163 -9.25 -17.88 -14.47
C LYS A 163 -9.13 -18.65 -13.13
N GLY A 164 -10.10 -18.57 -12.22
CA GLY A 164 -10.07 -19.27 -10.94
C GLY A 164 -9.33 -18.51 -9.81
N ILE A 165 -9.03 -17.22 -9.99
CA ILE A 165 -8.28 -16.44 -9.01
C ILE A 165 -8.99 -16.32 -7.65
N TYR A 166 -10.33 -16.21 -7.64
CA TYR A 166 -11.08 -16.13 -6.39
C TYR A 166 -10.90 -17.39 -5.54
N ASP A 167 -11.01 -18.56 -6.16
CA ASP A 167 -10.86 -19.84 -5.46
C ASP A 167 -9.43 -20.00 -4.94
N GLU A 168 -8.42 -19.66 -5.75
CA GLU A 168 -7.02 -19.69 -5.35
C GLU A 168 -6.75 -18.77 -4.14
N LEU A 169 -7.27 -17.54 -4.16
CA LEU A 169 -7.13 -16.61 -3.05
C LEU A 169 -7.84 -17.11 -1.80
N LYS A 170 -9.08 -17.57 -1.92
CA LYS A 170 -9.90 -18.04 -0.80
C LYS A 170 -9.33 -19.29 -0.12
N ASP A 171 -8.93 -20.28 -0.94
CA ASP A 171 -8.59 -21.62 -0.41
C ASP A 171 -7.12 -21.70 0.06
N LYS A 172 -6.23 -20.84 -0.44
CA LYS A 172 -4.81 -20.85 -0.09
C LYS A 172 -4.35 -19.56 0.60
N TYR A 173 -4.46 -18.42 -0.07
CA TYR A 173 -3.81 -17.19 0.36
C TYR A 173 -4.51 -16.49 1.52
N TYR A 174 -5.84 -16.55 1.57
CA TYR A 174 -6.68 -15.89 2.57
C TYR A 174 -7.64 -16.87 3.27
N LYS A 175 -7.26 -18.13 3.35
CA LYS A 175 -8.01 -19.18 4.04
C LYS A 175 -8.25 -18.87 5.51
N TYR A 176 -7.29 -18.21 6.15
CA TYR A 176 -7.37 -17.78 7.53
C TYR A 176 -7.30 -16.26 7.63
N PRO A 177 -7.98 -15.67 8.64
CA PRO A 177 -7.84 -14.24 8.90
C PRO A 177 -6.36 -13.85 9.13
N ALA A 178 -5.91 -12.77 8.48
CA ALA A 178 -4.59 -12.22 8.71
C ALA A 178 -4.62 -11.28 9.93
N GLN A 179 -3.52 -11.23 10.66
CA GLN A 179 -3.31 -10.19 11.66
C GLN A 179 -3.05 -8.85 10.94
N LEU A 180 -3.65 -7.79 11.45
CA LEU A 180 -3.33 -6.44 10.96
C LEU A 180 -1.91 -6.08 11.41
N PRO A 181 -1.10 -5.45 10.54
CA PRO A 181 0.22 -5.00 10.94
C PRO A 181 0.10 -3.90 12.00
N PRO A 182 1.03 -3.83 12.96
CA PRO A 182 1.02 -2.80 13.98
C PRO A 182 1.26 -1.42 13.34
N LEU A 183 0.56 -0.42 13.86
CA LEU A 183 0.67 0.98 13.43
C LEU A 183 1.40 1.79 14.51
N SER A 184 2.64 1.40 14.82
CA SER A 184 3.43 1.93 15.93
C SER A 184 3.64 3.45 15.89
N TRP A 185 3.49 4.09 14.73
CA TRP A 185 3.52 5.55 14.61
C TRP A 185 2.22 6.25 15.01
N LEU A 186 1.12 5.51 15.20
CA LEU A 186 -0.15 6.02 15.70
C LEU A 186 -0.32 5.70 17.19
N ASP A 187 0.05 4.48 17.59
CA ASP A 187 0.04 4.03 18.97
C ASP A 187 1.10 2.93 19.12
N ASP A 188 2.06 3.15 20.02
CA ASP A 188 3.13 2.22 20.37
C ASP A 188 2.90 1.54 21.75
N THR A 189 1.74 1.78 22.34
CA THR A 189 1.35 1.17 23.61
C THR A 189 1.12 -0.33 23.42
N VAL A 190 1.92 -1.14 24.08
CA VAL A 190 1.71 -2.59 24.07
C VAL A 190 0.52 -2.92 24.97
N PRO A 191 -0.52 -3.60 24.46
CA PRO A 191 -1.65 -4.03 25.27
C PRO A 191 -1.18 -4.93 26.44
N ALA A 192 -1.83 -4.80 27.58
CA ALA A 192 -1.58 -5.69 28.70
C ALA A 192 -1.96 -7.15 28.35
N ALA A 193 -1.22 -8.10 28.90
CA ALA A 193 -1.53 -9.51 28.64
C ALA A 193 -2.90 -9.89 29.23
N PRO A 194 -3.67 -10.76 28.55
CA PRO A 194 -4.91 -11.28 29.09
C PRO A 194 -4.66 -11.97 30.44
N GLU A 195 -5.58 -11.77 31.39
CA GLU A 195 -5.51 -12.35 32.72
C GLU A 195 -6.42 -13.58 32.83
N GLU A 196 -6.17 -14.43 33.83
CA GLU A 196 -6.96 -15.63 34.14
C GLU A 196 -7.29 -16.50 32.91
N ILE A 197 -6.28 -16.84 32.13
CA ILE A 197 -6.48 -17.70 30.94
C ILE A 197 -6.88 -19.11 31.40
N ARG A 198 -8.05 -19.56 30.96
CA ARG A 198 -8.57 -20.89 31.22
C ARG A 198 -8.81 -21.62 29.91
N VAL A 199 -8.44 -22.90 29.89
CA VAL A 199 -8.68 -23.82 28.77
C VAL A 199 -9.59 -24.95 29.23
N LYS A 200 -10.74 -25.12 28.58
CA LYS A 200 -11.65 -26.20 28.82
C LYS A 200 -11.84 -27.02 27.56
N LYS A 201 -11.74 -28.35 27.68
CA LYS A 201 -12.05 -29.23 26.56
C LYS A 201 -13.54 -29.61 26.65
N GLU A 202 -14.29 -29.34 25.58
CA GLU A 202 -15.71 -29.72 25.44
C GLU A 202 -15.84 -30.57 24.16
N GLY A 203 -15.82 -31.91 24.33
CA GLY A 203 -15.82 -32.85 23.21
C GLY A 203 -14.51 -32.75 22.39
N ASN A 204 -14.61 -32.40 21.09
CA ASN A 204 -13.50 -32.19 20.18
C ASN A 204 -13.06 -30.72 20.10
N GLU A 205 -13.70 -29.84 20.85
CA GLU A 205 -13.40 -28.42 20.84
C GLU A 205 -12.61 -27.99 22.08
N LEU A 206 -11.76 -26.98 21.94
CA LEU A 206 -11.07 -26.30 23.03
C LEU A 206 -11.69 -24.92 23.20
N LYS A 207 -12.31 -24.71 24.38
CA LYS A 207 -12.85 -23.41 24.77
C LYS A 207 -11.81 -22.64 25.57
N LEU A 208 -11.39 -21.49 25.04
CA LEU A 208 -10.52 -20.53 25.70
C LEU A 208 -11.37 -19.42 26.32
N SER A 209 -11.09 -19.08 27.56
CA SER A 209 -11.67 -17.90 28.23
C SER A 209 -10.59 -17.18 29.00
N TRP A 210 -10.71 -15.86 29.09
CA TRP A 210 -9.76 -14.99 29.81
C TRP A 210 -10.49 -13.75 30.32
N GLN A 211 -9.87 -13.06 31.28
CA GLN A 211 -10.32 -11.75 31.71
C GLN A 211 -9.56 -10.65 30.98
N LYS A 212 -10.29 -9.58 30.63
CA LYS A 212 -9.70 -8.36 30.08
C LYS A 212 -8.95 -7.66 31.22
N PRO A 213 -7.70 -7.19 31.00
CA PRO A 213 -6.98 -6.41 32.00
C PRO A 213 -7.70 -5.09 32.32
N ASP A 214 -7.74 -4.71 33.59
CA ASP A 214 -8.44 -3.48 34.05
C ASP A 214 -7.84 -2.18 33.50
N SER A 215 -6.62 -2.22 32.94
CA SER A 215 -5.88 -1.06 32.42
C SER A 215 -6.18 -0.73 30.97
N GLU A 216 -6.97 -1.51 30.26
CA GLU A 216 -7.23 -1.24 28.85
C GLU A 216 -8.35 -0.22 28.65
N LYS A 217 -7.99 0.97 28.19
CA LYS A 217 -8.87 1.83 27.39
C LYS A 217 -9.24 1.03 26.13
N ASP A 218 -10.50 1.09 25.73
CA ASP A 218 -10.99 0.37 24.55
C ASP A 218 -10.04 0.54 23.36
N VAL A 219 -9.29 -0.51 23.05
CA VAL A 219 -8.53 -0.60 21.80
C VAL A 219 -9.56 -0.77 20.71
N LEU A 220 -9.74 0.27 19.89
CA LEU A 220 -10.57 0.19 18.70
C LEU A 220 -9.91 -0.79 17.72
N THR A 221 -10.42 -2.02 17.69
CA THR A 221 -10.12 -3.01 16.66
C THR A 221 -10.84 -2.71 15.36
#